data_db5590aceeef42d8547579efd7d97adb
#
_entry.id   db5590aceeef42d8547579efd7d97adb
#
_cell.length_a   1.000
_cell.length_b   1.000
_cell.length_c   1.000
_cell.angle_alpha   90.00
_cell.angle_beta   90.00
_cell.angle_gamma   90.00
#
_symmetry.space_group_name_H-M   'P 1'
#
loop_
_entity.id
_entity.type
_entity.pdbx_description
1 polymer ?
#
loop_
_entity_poly.entity_id
_entity_poly.type
_entity_poly.pdbx_seq_one_letter_code
_entity_poly.pdbx_strand_id
1 'polypeptide(L)' 'MRQYKVEIKNPADIVIDQTVTDDALKASAYMESKLADLPDGYWGHIQVIGGDSHDDN' A
#
# COMPACT_ATOMS: atom_id res chain seq x y z
N MET A 1 11.97 -12.74 0.98
CA MET A 1 11.61 -11.57 1.80
C MET A 1 10.30 -11.00 1.30
N ARG A 2 9.42 -10.66 2.23
CA ARG A 2 8.09 -10.17 1.90
C ARG A 2 8.13 -8.67 1.64
N GLN A 3 7.36 -8.23 0.69
CA GLN A 3 7.23 -6.81 0.39
C GLN A 3 5.76 -6.42 0.39
N TYR A 4 5.52 -5.14 0.64
CA TYR A 4 4.17 -4.59 0.73
C TYR A 4 4.07 -3.42 -0.24
N LYS A 5 3.07 -3.47 -1.10
CA LYS A 5 2.80 -2.40 -2.05
C LYS A 5 1.60 -1.63 -1.54
N VAL A 6 1.80 -0.34 -1.32
CA VAL A 6 0.72 0.56 -0.89
C VAL A 6 0.27 1.35 -2.11
N GLU A 7 -1.03 1.35 -2.36
CA GLU A 7 -1.62 2.14 -3.44
C GLU A 7 -2.67 3.06 -2.87
N ILE A 8 -2.63 4.32 -3.28
CA ILE A 8 -3.64 5.31 -2.91
C ILE A 8 -4.44 5.61 -4.17
N LYS A 9 -5.76 5.52 -4.06
CA LYS A 9 -6.65 5.69 -5.20
C LYS A 9 -7.60 6.84 -4.96
N ASN A 10 -7.96 7.51 -6.04
CA ASN A 10 -8.96 8.57 -5.98
C ASN A 10 -10.37 7.96 -6.05
N PRO A 11 -11.43 8.78 -5.92
CA PRO A 11 -12.79 8.25 -5.97
C PRO A 11 -13.14 7.54 -7.27
N ALA A 12 -12.38 7.76 -8.32
CA ALA A 12 -12.58 7.08 -9.61
C ALA A 12 -11.78 5.80 -9.74
N ASP A 13 -11.16 5.34 -8.64
CA ASP A 13 -10.35 4.11 -8.60
C ASP A 13 -9.06 4.20 -9.38
N ILE A 14 -8.57 5.40 -9.59
CA ILE A 14 -7.29 5.60 -10.28
C ILE A 14 -6.20 5.74 -9.25
N VAL A 15 -5.11 4.99 -9.42
CA VAL A 15 -3.96 5.07 -8.53
C VAL A 15 -3.28 6.41 -8.74
N ILE A 16 -3.20 7.21 -7.67
CA ILE A 16 -2.57 8.53 -7.72
C ILE A 16 -1.21 8.53 -7.02
N ASP A 17 -0.94 7.51 -6.20
CA ASP A 17 0.33 7.42 -5.49
C ASP A 17 0.54 5.97 -5.09
N GLN A 18 1.80 5.56 -5.01
CA GLN A 18 2.12 4.21 -4.58
C GLN A 18 3.55 4.13 -4.07
N THR A 19 3.79 3.15 -3.23
CA THR A 19 5.13 2.85 -2.76
C THR A 19 5.25 1.36 -2.46
N VAL A 20 6.48 0.90 -2.38
CA VAL A 20 6.77 -0.48 -1.99
C VAL A 20 7.76 -0.43 -0.84
N THR A 21 7.49 -1.21 0.19
CA THR A 21 8.37 -1.31 1.35
C THR A 21 8.40 -2.75 1.82
N ASP A 22 9.45 -3.11 2.54
CA ASP A 22 9.56 -4.42 3.15
C ASP A 22 9.10 -4.45 4.61
N ASP A 23 8.53 -3.35 5.08
CA ASP A 23 8.11 -3.19 6.47
C ASP A 23 6.61 -2.89 6.53
N ALA A 24 5.86 -3.81 7.15
CA ALA A 24 4.40 -3.67 7.24
C ALA A 24 4.00 -2.40 7.99
N LEU A 25 4.73 -2.04 9.03
CA LEU A 25 4.42 -0.83 9.80
C LEU A 25 4.65 0.42 8.97
N LYS A 26 5.71 0.44 8.17
CA LYS A 26 5.96 1.57 7.27
C LYS A 26 4.89 1.66 6.20
N ALA A 27 4.43 0.53 5.69
CA ALA A 27 3.36 0.51 4.70
C ALA A 27 2.09 1.14 5.28
N SER A 28 1.71 0.72 6.48
CA SER A 28 0.52 1.24 7.15
C SER A 28 0.66 2.74 7.43
N ALA A 29 1.82 3.15 7.93
CA ALA A 29 2.07 4.56 8.25
C ALA A 29 2.04 5.42 6.99
N TYR A 30 2.60 4.93 5.89
CA TYR A 30 2.58 5.65 4.62
C TYR A 30 1.14 5.87 4.16
N MET A 31 0.34 4.82 4.19
CA MET A 31 -1.05 4.91 3.76
C MET A 31 -1.83 5.91 4.61
N GLU A 32 -1.69 5.82 5.93
CA GLU A 32 -2.39 6.72 6.83
C GLU A 32 -1.97 8.18 6.62
N SER A 33 -0.68 8.40 6.46
CA SER A 33 -0.15 9.74 6.28
C SER A 33 -0.67 10.37 4.99
N LYS A 34 -0.71 9.59 3.91
CA LYS A 34 -1.20 10.10 2.63
C LYS A 34 -2.69 10.39 2.67
N LEU A 35 -3.46 9.47 3.26
CA LEU A 35 -4.91 9.65 3.30
C LEU A 35 -5.31 10.80 4.21
N ALA A 36 -4.52 11.10 5.23
CA ALA A 36 -4.81 12.21 6.14
C ALA A 36 -4.80 13.56 5.43
N ASP A 37 -4.05 13.67 4.34
CA ASP A 37 -3.93 14.93 3.60
C ASP A 37 -4.88 15.01 2.41
N LEU A 38 -5.72 14.00 2.21
CA LEU A 38 -6.60 13.94 1.05
C LEU A 38 -8.05 14.11 1.46
N PRO A 39 -8.89 14.64 0.54
CA PRO A 39 -10.33 14.76 0.82
C PRO A 39 -10.99 13.41 0.97
N ASP A 40 -12.25 13.43 1.42
CA ASP A 40 -13.04 12.21 1.51
C ASP A 40 -13.21 11.58 0.13
N GLY A 41 -13.34 10.26 0.13
CA GLY A 41 -13.51 9.53 -1.12
C GLY A 41 -12.22 8.90 -1.63
N TYR A 42 -11.06 9.40 -1.18
CA TYR A 42 -9.80 8.76 -1.49
C TYR A 42 -9.59 7.58 -0.54
N TRP A 43 -8.96 6.55 -1.04
CA TRP A 43 -8.75 5.35 -0.23
C TRP A 43 -7.46 4.66 -0.65
N GLY A 44 -7.01 3.75 0.18
CA GLY A 44 -5.78 3.05 -0.09
C GLY A 44 -5.89 1.59 0.32
N HIS A 45 -4.96 0.80 -0.20
CA HIS A 45 -4.86 -0.59 0.23
C HIS A 45 -3.41 -1.03 0.18
N ILE A 46 -3.14 -2.11 0.91
CA ILE A 46 -1.82 -2.70 0.99
C ILE A 46 -1.90 -4.10 0.44
N GLN A 47 -1.03 -4.40 -0.51
CA GLN A 47 -0.95 -5.71 -1.14
C GLN A 47 0.39 -6.35 -0.78
N VAL A 48 0.35 -7.59 -0.34
CA VAL A 48 1.58 -8.34 -0.11
C VAL A 48 2.08 -8.86 -1.45
N ILE A 49 3.33 -8.52 -1.79
CA ILE A 49 3.93 -8.95 -3.04
C ILE A 49 5.29 -9.55 -2.78
N GLY A 50 5.76 -10.31 -3.73
CA GLY A 50 7.04 -10.99 -3.58
C GLY A 50 6.96 -11.97 -2.44
N GLY A 51 7.95 -12.01 -1.69
CA GLY A 51 7.96 -12.89 -0.56
C GLY A 51 8.44 -14.26 -0.93
N ASP A 52 8.38 -15.07 -0.02
CA ASP A 52 8.95 -16.36 -0.12
C ASP A 52 7.91 -17.39 -0.32
N SER A 53 7.49 -17.35 -0.69
CA SER A 53 6.66 -18.20 -0.79
C SER A 53 6.81 -19.42 -1.23
N HIS A 54 7.50 -19.11 -1.02
CA HIS A 54 7.59 -19.97 -1.24
C HIS A 54 7.69 -20.94 -1.10
N ASP A 55 7.74 -20.94 -1.09
CA ASP A 55 7.87 -21.73 -0.95
C ASP A 55 7.61 -22.71 -0.87
N ASP A 56 7.52 -22.84 -0.89
CA ASP A 56 7.31 -23.64 -0.74
C ASP A 56 7.17 -24.46 -0.74
N ASN A 57 7.12 -24.70 -0.85
CA ASN A 57 7.05 -25.30 -0.75
C ASN A 57 6.91 -25.67 -0.77
#